data_70a892c3e7bd1abbf02c6aa3f95fbbcd
#
_entry.id   70a892c3e7bd1abbf02c6aa3f95fbbcd
#
_cell.length_a   1.000
_cell.length_b   1.000
_cell.length_c   1.000
_cell.angle_alpha   90.00
_cell.angle_beta   90.00
_cell.angle_gamma   90.00
#
_symmetry.space_group_name_H-M   'P 1'
#
loop_
_entity.id
_entity.type
_entity.pdbx_description
1 polymer ?
#
loop_
_entity_poly.entity_id
_entity_poly.type
_entity_poly.pdbx_seq_one_letter_code
_entity_poly.pdbx_strand_id
1 'polypeptide(L)'
;MAFEDDYHFPYVTTPARVTEYEASHHIFGSLLDEVKELSKKKPDATMNAGKVKIVNRVLQNLLMVLEGQPDAKYLEALDDDDLPQVSDAVLVMVQFKSALESFKKKHFMHIGGYGHRWITPDLIAYIKADYEEDIEGEEEDEDEAL
;
A
#
# COMPACT_ATOMS: atom_id res chain seq x y z
N MET A 1 2.69 -32.99 -4.21
CA MET A 1 1.97 -31.82 -4.76
C MET A 1 2.95 -30.66 -4.99
N ALA A 2 2.77 -29.94 -6.07
CA ALA A 2 3.58 -28.76 -6.33
C ALA A 2 3.16 -27.59 -5.41
N PHE A 3 4.11 -26.72 -5.08
CA PHE A 3 3.85 -25.53 -4.27
C PHE A 3 2.72 -24.66 -4.84
N GLU A 4 2.67 -24.48 -6.15
CA GLU A 4 1.69 -23.67 -6.87
C GLU A 4 0.26 -24.25 -6.77
N ASP A 5 0.10 -25.53 -6.45
CA ASP A 5 -1.23 -26.14 -6.23
C ASP A 5 -1.83 -25.77 -4.88
N ASP A 6 -0.98 -25.56 -3.87
CA ASP A 6 -1.41 -25.24 -2.50
C ASP A 6 -1.43 -23.72 -2.23
N TYR A 7 -0.60 -22.96 -2.94
CA TYR A 7 -0.46 -21.51 -2.74
C TYR A 7 -0.61 -20.74 -4.06
N HIS A 8 -1.43 -19.71 -4.03
CA HIS A 8 -1.64 -18.81 -5.15
C HIS A 8 -1.52 -17.34 -4.69
N PHE A 9 -0.63 -16.59 -5.32
CA PHE A 9 -0.37 -15.20 -4.99
C PHE A 9 -0.59 -14.30 -6.22
N PRO A 10 -1.87 -13.90 -6.49
CA PRO A 10 -2.19 -13.15 -7.71
C PRO A 10 -1.68 -11.70 -7.72
N TYR A 11 -1.44 -11.12 -6.54
CA TYR A 11 -1.13 -9.70 -6.38
C TYR A 11 0.18 -9.51 -5.61
N VAL A 12 1.29 -9.64 -6.31
CA VAL A 12 2.64 -9.46 -5.75
C VAL A 12 3.05 -8.00 -5.87
N THR A 13 3.62 -7.45 -4.81
CA THR A 13 4.23 -6.12 -4.81
C THR A 13 5.72 -6.19 -4.51
N THR A 14 6.40 -5.06 -4.44
CA THR A 14 7.84 -5.00 -4.19
C THR A 14 8.14 -4.55 -2.75
N PRO A 15 9.26 -5.00 -2.15
CA PRO A 15 9.67 -4.50 -0.85
C PRO A 15 9.85 -2.98 -0.80
N ALA A 16 10.31 -2.37 -1.88
CA ALA A 16 10.47 -0.92 -1.98
C ALA A 16 9.13 -0.18 -1.85
N ARG A 17 8.09 -0.66 -2.53
CA ARG A 17 6.74 -0.09 -2.42
C ARG A 17 6.16 -0.25 -1.01
N VAL A 18 6.36 -1.41 -0.39
CA VAL A 18 5.92 -1.66 0.99
C VAL A 18 6.59 -0.69 1.95
N THR A 19 7.90 -0.51 1.84
CA THR A 19 8.66 0.43 2.68
C THR A 19 8.14 1.86 2.54
N GLU A 20 7.93 2.33 1.31
CA GLU A 20 7.39 3.67 1.05
C GLU A 20 5.95 3.82 1.55
N TYR A 21 5.12 2.80 1.36
CA TYR A 21 3.76 2.79 1.90
C TYR A 21 3.78 2.95 3.43
N GLU A 22 4.56 2.15 4.13
CA GLU A 22 4.65 2.18 5.59
C GLU A 22 5.22 3.51 6.11
N ALA A 23 6.19 4.08 5.42
CA ALA A 23 6.78 5.36 5.77
C ALA A 23 5.80 6.54 5.56
N SER A 24 4.94 6.47 4.55
CA SER A 24 4.16 7.62 4.09
C SER A 24 2.71 7.62 4.57
N HIS A 25 2.10 6.45 4.83
CA HIS A 25 0.65 6.41 5.07
C HIS A 25 0.22 7.08 6.37
N HIS A 26 1.01 7.03 7.44
CA HIS A 26 0.71 7.72 8.70
C HIS A 26 0.77 9.23 8.55
N ILE A 27 1.83 9.73 7.90
CA ILE A 27 2.00 11.16 7.62
C ILE A 27 0.86 11.65 6.75
N PHE A 28 0.51 10.89 5.72
CA PHE A 28 -0.62 11.20 4.85
C PHE A 28 -1.92 11.28 5.63
N GLY A 29 -2.21 10.31 6.49
CA GLY A 29 -3.42 10.31 7.32
C GLY A 29 -3.50 11.54 8.23
N SER A 30 -2.40 11.91 8.86
CA SER A 30 -2.31 13.12 9.69
C SER A 30 -2.55 14.40 8.90
N LEU A 31 -1.97 14.51 7.70
CA LEU A 31 -2.17 15.65 6.81
C LEU A 31 -3.62 15.73 6.33
N LEU A 32 -4.21 14.60 5.98
CA LEU A 32 -5.62 14.55 5.57
C LEU A 32 -6.55 15.05 6.69
N ASP A 33 -6.32 14.62 7.91
CA ASP A 33 -7.09 15.07 9.07
C ASP A 33 -6.96 16.58 9.28
N GLU A 34 -5.76 17.14 9.17
CA GLU A 34 -5.52 18.58 9.27
C GLU A 34 -6.25 19.37 8.18
N VAL A 35 -6.18 18.91 6.93
CA VAL A 35 -6.85 19.59 5.81
C VAL A 35 -8.37 19.48 5.95
N LYS A 36 -8.89 18.35 6.44
CA LYS A 36 -10.33 18.20 6.76
C LYS A 36 -10.78 19.18 7.82
N GLU A 37 -10.00 19.39 8.89
CA GLU A 37 -10.32 20.36 9.93
C GLU A 37 -10.32 21.78 9.39
N LEU A 38 -9.36 22.14 8.55
CA LEU A 38 -9.35 23.43 7.85
C LEU A 38 -10.59 23.60 6.97
N SER A 39 -11.00 22.55 6.26
CA SER A 39 -12.16 22.57 5.37
C SER A 39 -13.46 22.79 6.14
N LYS A 40 -13.59 22.25 7.34
CA LYS A 40 -14.75 22.49 8.21
C LYS A 40 -14.88 23.96 8.59
N LYS A 41 -13.76 24.63 8.82
CA LYS A 41 -13.72 26.04 9.23
C LYS A 41 -13.86 27.01 8.06
N LYS A 42 -13.14 26.75 6.97
CA LYS A 42 -13.05 27.63 5.80
C LYS A 42 -12.95 26.82 4.49
N PRO A 43 -14.05 26.16 4.05
CA PRO A 43 -14.00 25.27 2.88
C PRO A 43 -13.60 25.99 1.59
N ASP A 44 -14.03 27.25 1.43
CA ASP A 44 -13.79 28.04 0.21
C ASP A 44 -12.49 28.83 0.23
N ALA A 45 -11.72 28.79 1.33
CA ALA A 45 -10.45 29.47 1.41
C ALA A 45 -9.43 28.81 0.48
N THR A 46 -8.61 29.63 -0.16
CA THR A 46 -7.48 29.16 -0.96
C THR A 46 -6.43 28.55 -0.04
N MET A 47 -5.96 27.37 -0.38
CA MET A 47 -4.93 26.70 0.41
C MET A 47 -3.59 27.43 0.28
N ASN A 48 -2.90 27.61 1.40
CA ASN A 48 -1.61 28.27 1.46
C ASN A 48 -0.55 27.49 0.65
N ALA A 49 0.30 28.21 -0.09
CA ALA A 49 1.33 27.60 -0.93
C ALA A 49 2.30 26.69 -0.15
N GLY A 50 2.67 27.09 1.07
CA GLY A 50 3.52 26.27 1.93
C GLY A 50 2.87 24.96 2.34
N LYS A 51 1.57 24.97 2.63
CA LYS A 51 0.79 23.77 2.94
C LYS A 51 0.66 22.86 1.73
N VAL A 52 0.41 23.41 0.54
CA VAL A 52 0.39 22.65 -0.71
C VAL A 52 1.72 21.94 -0.92
N LYS A 53 2.82 22.62 -0.69
CA LYS A 53 4.17 22.04 -0.81
C LYS A 53 4.37 20.85 0.15
N ILE A 54 3.95 20.98 1.39
CA ILE A 54 4.06 19.92 2.40
C ILE A 54 3.23 18.70 1.98
N VAL A 55 1.98 18.92 1.59
CA VAL A 55 1.08 17.85 1.14
C VAL A 55 1.63 17.16 -0.10
N ASN A 56 2.09 17.93 -1.09
CA ASN A 56 2.59 17.38 -2.35
C ASN A 56 3.84 16.51 -2.19
N ARG A 57 4.70 16.77 -1.22
CA ARG A 57 5.84 15.88 -0.94
C ARG A 57 5.37 14.45 -0.66
N VAL A 58 4.32 14.32 0.14
CA VAL A 58 3.76 13.02 0.49
C VAL A 58 2.98 12.43 -0.69
N LEU A 59 2.15 13.24 -1.36
CA LEU A 59 1.37 12.76 -2.51
C LEU A 59 2.27 12.26 -3.65
N GLN A 60 3.39 12.91 -3.91
CA GLN A 60 4.35 12.47 -4.93
C GLN A 60 4.98 11.12 -4.59
N ASN A 61 5.33 10.88 -3.33
CA ASN A 61 5.80 9.57 -2.89
C ASN A 61 4.71 8.49 -3.04
N LEU A 62 3.47 8.83 -2.71
CA LEU A 62 2.34 7.90 -2.86
C LEU A 62 2.06 7.57 -4.33
N LEU A 63 2.24 8.51 -5.24
CA LEU A 63 2.13 8.25 -6.68
C LEU A 63 3.16 7.20 -7.14
N MET A 64 4.36 7.22 -6.59
CA MET A 64 5.38 6.20 -6.88
C MET A 64 4.97 4.82 -6.35
N VAL A 65 4.43 4.76 -5.13
CA VAL A 65 3.93 3.50 -4.54
C VAL A 65 2.80 2.91 -5.38
N LEU A 66 1.91 3.77 -5.88
CA LEU A 66 0.70 3.40 -6.58
C LEU A 66 0.87 3.29 -8.10
N GLU A 67 2.09 3.51 -8.62
CA GLU A 67 2.37 3.42 -10.05
C GLU A 67 1.92 2.08 -10.63
N GLY A 68 1.17 2.11 -11.72
CA GLY A 68 0.65 0.92 -12.39
C GLY A 68 -0.60 0.33 -11.75
N GLN A 69 -1.07 0.84 -10.62
CA GLN A 69 -2.33 0.41 -10.01
C GLN A 69 -3.53 1.02 -10.77
N PRO A 70 -4.57 0.23 -11.08
CA PRO A 70 -5.75 0.77 -11.77
C PRO A 70 -6.42 1.93 -11.01
N ASP A 71 -6.45 1.87 -9.69
CA ASP A 71 -7.06 2.90 -8.84
C ASP A 71 -6.29 4.22 -8.82
N ALA A 72 -5.05 4.21 -9.30
CA ALA A 72 -4.19 5.39 -9.36
C ALA A 72 -4.33 6.18 -10.67
N LYS A 73 -5.13 5.70 -11.60
CA LYS A 73 -5.25 6.26 -12.96
C LYS A 73 -5.56 7.76 -12.99
N TYR A 74 -6.38 8.24 -12.07
CA TYR A 74 -6.84 9.62 -12.03
C TYR A 74 -6.19 10.45 -10.92
N LEU A 75 -5.22 9.90 -10.21
CA LEU A 75 -4.57 10.61 -9.10
C LEU A 75 -3.60 11.66 -9.63
N GLU A 76 -3.71 12.85 -9.08
CA GLU A 76 -2.81 13.98 -9.37
C GLU A 76 -2.48 14.68 -8.05
N ALA A 77 -1.26 15.22 -7.95
CA ALA A 77 -0.89 16.10 -6.85
C ALA A 77 -1.68 17.42 -6.93
N LEU A 78 -1.66 18.20 -5.87
CA LEU A 78 -2.29 19.51 -5.85
C LEU A 78 -1.54 20.47 -6.79
N ASP A 79 -2.28 21.35 -7.47
CA ASP A 79 -1.68 22.38 -8.31
C ASP A 79 -0.97 23.41 -7.41
N ASP A 80 0.31 23.66 -7.66
CA ASP A 80 1.14 24.61 -6.91
C ASP A 80 1.21 26.00 -7.55
N ASP A 81 0.77 26.15 -8.79
CA ASP A 81 0.67 27.43 -9.51
C ASP A 81 -0.73 28.04 -9.36
N ASP A 82 -1.78 27.21 -9.49
CA ASP A 82 -3.17 27.60 -9.25
C ASP A 82 -3.65 26.88 -7.98
N LEU A 83 -3.44 27.53 -6.85
CA LEU A 83 -3.67 26.94 -5.54
C LEU A 83 -5.14 26.55 -5.35
N PRO A 84 -5.42 25.30 -4.90
CA PRO A 84 -6.79 24.84 -4.71
C PRO A 84 -7.46 25.48 -3.51
N GLN A 85 -8.78 25.48 -3.52
CA GLN A 85 -9.55 25.69 -2.30
C GLN A 85 -9.35 24.50 -1.35
N VAL A 86 -9.48 24.74 -0.05
CA VAL A 86 -9.25 23.70 0.97
C VAL A 86 -10.17 22.50 0.75
N SER A 87 -11.45 22.73 0.40
CA SER A 87 -12.41 21.66 0.12
C SER A 87 -12.01 20.81 -1.10
N ASP A 88 -11.46 21.43 -2.13
CA ASP A 88 -10.97 20.72 -3.32
C ASP A 88 -9.73 19.88 -2.98
N ALA A 89 -8.85 20.38 -2.13
CA ALA A 89 -7.69 19.63 -1.64
C ALA A 89 -8.13 18.38 -0.87
N VAL A 90 -9.19 18.46 -0.06
CA VAL A 90 -9.75 17.29 0.63
C VAL A 90 -10.22 16.24 -0.37
N LEU A 91 -10.93 16.65 -1.43
CA LEU A 91 -11.41 15.72 -2.45
C LEU A 91 -10.25 14.98 -3.15
N VAL A 92 -9.18 15.68 -3.48
CA VAL A 92 -7.98 15.08 -4.06
C VAL A 92 -7.36 14.06 -3.10
N MET A 93 -7.17 14.44 -1.85
CA MET A 93 -6.54 13.59 -0.83
C MET A 93 -7.39 12.36 -0.51
N VAL A 94 -8.71 12.47 -0.50
CA VAL A 94 -9.61 11.33 -0.30
C VAL A 94 -9.47 10.29 -1.42
N GLN A 95 -9.20 10.71 -2.65
CA GLN A 95 -8.91 9.79 -3.74
C GLN A 95 -7.62 9.00 -3.49
N PHE A 96 -6.58 9.64 -2.98
CA PHE A 96 -5.35 8.95 -2.56
C PHE A 96 -5.61 7.94 -1.45
N LYS A 97 -6.42 8.31 -0.46
CA LYS A 97 -6.80 7.42 0.63
C LYS A 97 -7.47 6.14 0.09
N SER A 98 -8.42 6.29 -0.81
CA SER A 98 -9.12 5.15 -1.42
C SER A 98 -8.15 4.25 -2.20
N ALA A 99 -7.22 4.83 -2.96
CA ALA A 99 -6.21 4.08 -3.70
C ALA A 99 -5.24 3.33 -2.78
N LEU A 100 -4.84 3.94 -1.66
CA LEU A 100 -3.97 3.31 -0.66
C LEU A 100 -4.68 2.14 0.04
N GLU A 101 -5.94 2.29 0.39
CA GLU A 101 -6.75 1.21 0.98
C GLU A 101 -6.87 0.04 0.00
N SER A 102 -7.09 0.32 -1.27
CA SER A 102 -7.14 -0.69 -2.33
C SER A 102 -5.81 -1.41 -2.51
N PHE A 103 -4.69 -0.67 -2.48
CA PHE A 103 -3.34 -1.22 -2.54
C PHE A 103 -3.07 -2.19 -1.40
N LYS A 104 -3.37 -1.78 -0.17
CA LYS A 104 -3.21 -2.64 1.00
C LYS A 104 -4.10 -3.87 0.92
N LYS A 105 -5.35 -3.72 0.53
CA LYS A 105 -6.29 -4.83 0.40
C LYS A 105 -5.82 -5.89 -0.59
N LYS A 106 -5.19 -5.49 -1.69
CA LYS A 106 -4.66 -6.41 -2.71
C LYS A 106 -3.39 -7.13 -2.25
N HIS A 107 -2.46 -6.39 -1.66
CA HIS A 107 -1.09 -6.87 -1.43
C HIS A 107 -0.79 -7.30 -0.01
N PHE A 108 -1.69 -7.05 0.93
CA PHE A 108 -1.56 -7.45 2.33
C PHE A 108 -2.68 -8.43 2.66
N MET A 109 -2.33 -9.70 2.83
CA MET A 109 -3.30 -10.80 2.97
C MET A 109 -2.96 -11.71 4.14
N HIS A 110 -3.97 -12.39 4.62
CA HIS A 110 -3.81 -13.49 5.56
C HIS A 110 -3.35 -14.76 4.81
N ILE A 111 -2.27 -15.37 5.27
CA ILE A 111 -1.70 -16.58 4.69
C ILE A 111 -1.58 -17.66 5.78
N GLY A 112 -2.59 -18.50 5.94
CA GLY A 112 -2.55 -19.68 6.82
C GLY A 112 -1.79 -19.47 8.13
N GLY A 113 -0.76 -20.28 8.38
CA GLY A 113 0.07 -20.20 9.58
C GLY A 113 1.05 -19.01 9.64
N TYR A 114 1.13 -18.20 8.58
CA TYR A 114 2.04 -17.05 8.51
C TYR A 114 1.40 -15.74 8.96
N GLY A 115 0.08 -15.70 9.14
CA GLY A 115 -0.66 -14.49 9.52
C GLY A 115 -0.82 -13.51 8.36
N HIS A 116 -1.05 -12.23 8.68
CA HIS A 116 -1.18 -11.16 7.69
C HIS A 116 0.19 -10.68 7.25
N ARG A 117 0.45 -10.72 5.93
CA ARG A 117 1.73 -10.36 5.34
C ARG A 117 1.55 -9.60 4.03
N TRP A 118 2.50 -8.71 3.76
CA TRP A 118 2.68 -8.14 2.42
C TRP A 118 3.20 -9.21 1.47
N ILE A 119 2.55 -9.34 0.30
CA ILE A 119 2.92 -10.35 -0.68
C ILE A 119 4.05 -9.82 -1.55
N THR A 120 5.26 -10.28 -1.27
CA THR A 120 6.48 -9.92 -1.99
C THR A 120 7.19 -11.17 -2.51
N PRO A 121 8.07 -11.04 -3.52
CA PRO A 121 8.87 -12.18 -3.97
C PRO A 121 9.67 -12.85 -2.85
N ASP A 122 10.20 -12.07 -1.92
CA ASP A 122 10.98 -12.58 -0.79
C ASP A 122 10.12 -13.44 0.15
N LEU A 123 8.90 -13.01 0.43
CA LEU A 123 7.97 -13.79 1.25
C LEU A 123 7.59 -15.10 0.55
N ILE A 124 7.29 -15.05 -0.75
CA ILE A 124 6.94 -16.23 -1.53
C ILE A 124 8.09 -17.24 -1.52
N ALA A 125 9.32 -16.78 -1.70
CA ALA A 125 10.51 -17.62 -1.63
C ALA A 125 10.69 -18.27 -0.25
N TYR A 126 10.44 -17.51 0.81
CA TYR A 126 10.48 -18.01 2.20
C TYR A 126 9.44 -19.12 2.43
N ILE A 127 8.19 -18.89 2.03
CA ILE A 127 7.10 -19.87 2.18
C ILE A 127 7.39 -21.12 1.36
N LYS A 128 7.89 -20.96 0.14
CA LYS A 128 8.25 -22.08 -0.75
C LYS A 128 9.37 -22.93 -0.15
N ALA A 129 10.41 -22.33 0.41
CA ALA A 129 11.50 -23.05 1.06
C ALA A 129 11.00 -23.85 2.28
N ASP A 130 10.13 -23.24 3.10
CA ASP A 130 9.50 -23.87 4.26
C ASP A 130 8.61 -25.06 3.84
N TYR A 131 7.83 -24.90 2.78
CA TYR A 131 6.99 -25.95 2.21
C TYR A 131 7.82 -27.15 1.70
N GLU A 132 8.92 -26.89 0.99
CA GLU A 132 9.83 -27.94 0.48
C GLU A 132 10.52 -28.68 1.63
N GLU A 133 10.93 -27.98 2.69
CA GLU A 133 11.51 -28.58 3.90
C GLU A 133 10.53 -29.51 4.60
N ASP A 134 9.27 -29.11 4.76
CA ASP A 134 8.22 -29.93 5.36
C ASP A 134 7.94 -31.20 4.55
N ILE A 135 7.91 -31.13 3.23
CA ILE A 135 7.74 -32.29 2.35
C ILE A 135 8.90 -33.25 2.46
N GLU A 136 10.14 -32.76 2.47
CA GLU A 136 11.34 -33.60 2.66
C GLU A 136 11.32 -34.29 4.02
N GLY A 137 10.90 -33.61 5.08
CA GLY A 137 10.73 -34.16 6.40
C GLY A 137 9.68 -35.28 6.45
N GLU A 138 8.56 -35.14 5.78
CA GLU A 138 7.50 -36.17 5.68
C GLU A 138 8.00 -37.40 4.92
N GLU A 139 8.74 -37.23 3.83
CA GLU A 139 9.33 -38.36 3.08
C GLU A 139 10.36 -39.14 3.91
N GLU A 140 11.21 -38.46 4.68
CA GLU A 140 12.18 -39.10 5.59
C GLU A 140 11.47 -39.91 6.69
N ASP A 141 10.39 -39.39 7.28
CA ASP A 141 9.61 -40.07 8.30
C ASP A 141 8.91 -41.34 7.73
N GLU A 142 8.41 -41.29 6.52
CA GLU A 142 7.84 -42.47 5.82
C GLU A 142 8.90 -43.55 5.55
N ASP A 143 10.10 -43.17 5.14
CA ASP A 143 11.22 -44.06 4.90
C ASP A 143 11.70 -44.75 6.20
N GLU A 144 11.74 -44.02 7.33
CA GLU A 144 12.06 -44.58 8.63
C GLU A 144 11.02 -45.55 9.17
N ALA A 145 9.74 -45.41 8.77
CA ALA A 145 8.63 -46.27 9.20
C ALA A 145 8.61 -47.63 8.50
N LEU A 146 9.40 -47.81 7.44
CA LEU A 146 9.52 -49.06 6.72
C LEU A 146 10.70 -49.89 7.23
#